data_57740b4a538b703677629932c68eaf28
#
_entry.id   57740b4a538b703677629932c68eaf28
#
_cell.length_a   1.000
_cell.length_b   1.000
_cell.length_c   1.000
_cell.angle_alpha   90.00
_cell.angle_beta   90.00
_cell.angle_gamma   90.00
#
_symmetry.space_group_name_H-M   'P 1'
#
loop_
_entity.id
_entity.type
_entity.pdbx_description
1 polymer ?
#
loop_
_entity_poly.entity_id
_entity_poly.type
_entity_poly.pdbx_seq_one_letter_code
_entity_poly.pdbx_strand_id
1 'polypeptide(L)'
;MKQQYSLAHLTVLGCPPPEMTYIAARAGYDFISPRFIYMGLPGEPNYEVARNPQLLRETKRALKSTGVRVHDIELARILDDVDPRSYLPALEAAAELGARAVLSSIWTPRREYAIEKFGELCDLARQFKLTVDLEAVPVAAVVTLADAVDVLRKADRDNAGLMIDTHHFHRALDRPEALDALPRKWFHFAQICDAQREIPADRAEMTRIMRGERLYLGEGGIDVGAILSRLPHMVYSLEVPHLARVRELGYAEHAFRCLESARSYVAAHAVRRKVQRATIAA
;
A
#
# COMPACT_ATOMS: atom_id res chain seq x y z
N MET A 1 2.95 0.55 21.64
CA MET A 1 3.79 -0.25 20.71
C MET A 1 4.55 0.72 19.81
N LYS A 2 5.78 0.36 19.37
CA LYS A 2 6.56 1.16 18.41
C LYS A 2 5.88 1.10 17.04
N GLN A 3 5.81 2.24 16.34
CA GLN A 3 5.31 2.28 14.97
C GLN A 3 6.22 1.47 14.05
N GLN A 4 5.64 0.63 13.22
CA GLN A 4 6.34 -0.20 12.22
C GLN A 4 6.10 0.35 10.81
N TYR A 5 7.12 0.21 9.96
CA TYR A 5 7.10 0.76 8.61
C TYR A 5 7.47 -0.30 7.57
N SER A 6 6.78 -0.27 6.44
CA SER A 6 7.11 -1.04 5.23
C SER A 6 7.60 -0.12 4.13
N LEU A 7 8.56 -0.58 3.33
CA LEU A 7 8.94 0.08 2.07
C LEU A 7 8.07 -0.50 0.95
N ALA A 8 7.20 0.30 0.35
CA ALA A 8 6.39 -0.10 -0.80
C ALA A 8 7.25 -0.13 -2.07
N HIS A 9 7.02 -1.10 -2.95
CA HIS A 9 7.86 -1.28 -4.14
C HIS A 9 7.78 -0.10 -5.10
N LEU A 10 6.62 0.54 -5.24
CA LEU A 10 6.45 1.69 -6.14
C LEU A 10 7.38 2.86 -5.77
N THR A 11 7.78 2.99 -4.51
CA THR A 11 8.78 3.98 -4.07
C THR A 11 10.15 3.76 -4.73
N VAL A 12 10.50 2.51 -5.01
CA VAL A 12 11.78 2.07 -5.57
C VAL A 12 11.60 1.08 -6.71
N LEU A 13 10.63 1.33 -7.59
CA LEU A 13 10.06 0.38 -8.56
C LEU A 13 11.10 -0.39 -9.41
N GLY A 14 12.18 0.26 -9.79
CA GLY A 14 13.26 -0.37 -10.56
C GLY A 14 14.22 -1.25 -9.74
N CYS A 15 14.08 -1.27 -8.40
CA CYS A 15 14.96 -2.00 -7.51
C CYS A 15 14.53 -3.47 -7.38
N PRO A 16 15.40 -4.46 -7.64
CA PRO A 16 15.06 -5.87 -7.44
C PRO A 16 14.74 -6.18 -5.97
N PRO A 17 13.81 -7.11 -5.67
CA PRO A 17 13.40 -7.44 -4.31
C PRO A 17 14.53 -7.78 -3.33
N PRO A 18 15.61 -8.51 -3.70
CA PRO A 18 16.74 -8.71 -2.79
C PRO A 18 17.45 -7.39 -2.43
N GLU A 19 17.71 -6.52 -3.40
CA GLU A 19 18.33 -5.21 -3.18
C GLU A 19 17.41 -4.29 -2.36
N MET A 20 16.11 -4.23 -2.70
CA MET A 20 15.10 -3.53 -1.93
C MET A 20 15.10 -3.95 -0.46
N THR A 21 15.30 -5.25 -0.18
CA THR A 21 15.39 -5.79 1.19
C THR A 21 16.63 -5.24 1.92
N TYR A 22 17.78 -5.19 1.28
CA TYR A 22 19.01 -4.62 1.88
C TYR A 22 18.89 -3.10 2.08
N ILE A 23 18.27 -2.39 1.15
CA ILE A 23 17.98 -0.95 1.29
C ILE A 23 17.06 -0.72 2.48
N ALA A 24 15.96 -1.46 2.58
CA ALA A 24 15.01 -1.38 3.68
C ALA A 24 15.68 -1.62 5.04
N ALA A 25 16.53 -2.64 5.12
CA ALA A 25 17.29 -2.96 6.34
C ALA A 25 18.21 -1.81 6.76
N ARG A 26 18.99 -1.28 5.82
CA ARG A 26 19.93 -0.17 6.10
C ARG A 26 19.22 1.12 6.49
N ALA A 27 18.08 1.42 5.86
CA ALA A 27 17.25 2.57 6.22
C ALA A 27 16.53 2.40 7.56
N GLY A 28 16.28 1.16 8.01
CA GLY A 28 15.63 0.84 9.28
C GLY A 28 14.12 0.59 9.19
N TYR A 29 13.65 0.11 8.04
CA TYR A 29 12.30 -0.43 7.87
C TYR A 29 12.15 -1.78 8.56
N ASP A 30 10.92 -2.10 8.99
CA ASP A 30 10.58 -3.40 9.57
C ASP A 30 10.16 -4.41 8.49
N PHE A 31 9.62 -3.90 7.36
CA PHE A 31 9.05 -4.68 6.28
C PHE A 31 9.38 -4.11 4.91
N ILE A 32 9.13 -4.93 3.89
CA ILE A 32 8.97 -4.54 2.49
C ILE A 32 7.60 -4.99 2.00
N SER A 33 7.05 -4.28 0.99
CA SER A 33 5.83 -4.60 0.27
C SER A 33 6.17 -4.71 -1.23
N PRO A 34 6.70 -5.88 -1.68
CA PRO A 34 7.22 -6.03 -3.03
C PRO A 34 6.11 -6.30 -4.05
N ARG A 35 6.33 -5.83 -5.29
CA ARG A 35 5.44 -6.08 -6.42
C ARG A 35 5.79 -7.41 -7.08
N PHE A 36 5.16 -8.47 -6.61
CA PHE A 36 5.34 -9.84 -7.15
C PHE A 36 4.32 -10.22 -8.21
N ILE A 37 3.35 -9.35 -8.47
CA ILE A 37 2.38 -9.49 -9.55
C ILE A 37 2.73 -8.42 -10.60
N TYR A 38 3.27 -8.87 -11.74
CA TYR A 38 3.66 -7.97 -12.81
C TYR A 38 2.43 -7.36 -13.49
N MET A 39 2.38 -6.04 -13.61
CA MET A 39 1.24 -5.33 -14.20
C MET A 39 1.44 -4.98 -15.67
N GLY A 40 2.65 -5.09 -16.19
CA GLY A 40 2.98 -4.75 -17.58
C GLY A 40 2.94 -3.27 -17.88
N LEU A 41 3.18 -2.41 -16.90
CA LEU A 41 3.21 -0.96 -17.12
C LEU A 41 4.50 -0.54 -17.83
N PRO A 42 4.50 0.56 -18.60
CA PRO A 42 5.70 1.06 -19.24
C PRO A 42 6.83 1.30 -18.23
N GLY A 43 8.00 0.71 -18.48
CA GLY A 43 9.16 0.82 -17.62
C GLY A 43 9.13 0.00 -16.32
N GLU A 44 8.09 -0.78 -16.09
CA GLU A 44 8.00 -1.68 -14.93
C GLU A 44 8.86 -2.93 -15.18
N PRO A 45 9.82 -3.25 -14.29
CA PRO A 45 10.54 -4.51 -14.34
C PRO A 45 9.63 -5.67 -13.93
N ASN A 46 9.85 -6.86 -14.52
CA ASN A 46 9.15 -8.07 -14.09
C ASN A 46 9.90 -8.75 -12.94
N TYR A 47 9.36 -8.67 -11.75
CA TYR A 47 9.88 -9.29 -10.52
C TYR A 47 8.96 -10.39 -9.99
N GLU A 48 8.29 -11.14 -10.86
CA GLU A 48 7.46 -12.29 -10.47
C GLU A 48 8.34 -13.43 -9.92
N VAL A 49 8.56 -13.42 -8.62
CA VAL A 49 9.40 -14.42 -7.93
C VAL A 49 8.86 -15.85 -8.10
N ALA A 50 7.56 -16.01 -8.27
CA ALA A 50 6.93 -17.31 -8.55
C ALA A 50 7.38 -17.93 -9.87
N ARG A 51 7.80 -17.12 -10.83
CA ARG A 51 8.31 -17.55 -12.15
C ARG A 51 9.82 -17.47 -12.26
N ASN A 52 10.51 -16.99 -11.21
CA ASN A 52 11.96 -16.86 -11.17
C ASN A 52 12.52 -17.47 -9.88
N PRO A 53 12.84 -18.79 -9.91
CA PRO A 53 13.35 -19.50 -8.72
C PRO A 53 14.67 -18.93 -8.17
N GLN A 54 15.50 -18.32 -9.03
CA GLN A 54 16.72 -17.67 -8.57
C GLN A 54 16.40 -16.42 -7.77
N LEU A 55 15.53 -15.55 -8.29
CA LEU A 55 15.10 -14.33 -7.62
C LEU A 55 14.41 -14.64 -6.29
N LEU A 56 13.58 -15.69 -6.25
CA LEU A 56 12.93 -16.18 -5.02
C LEU A 56 13.98 -16.58 -3.96
N ARG A 57 14.99 -17.38 -4.35
CA ARG A 57 16.07 -17.79 -3.43
C ARG A 57 16.89 -16.61 -2.93
N GLU A 58 17.21 -15.67 -3.80
CA GLU A 58 17.97 -14.47 -3.45
C GLU A 58 17.18 -13.57 -2.51
N THR A 59 15.87 -13.38 -2.77
CA THR A 59 14.97 -12.64 -1.88
C THR A 59 14.89 -13.29 -0.50
N LYS A 60 14.70 -14.61 -0.42
CA LYS A 60 14.72 -15.36 0.85
C LYS A 60 16.02 -15.17 1.63
N ARG A 61 17.15 -15.22 0.93
CA ARG A 61 18.47 -15.03 1.53
C ARG A 61 18.60 -13.61 2.10
N ALA A 62 18.15 -12.59 1.36
CA ALA A 62 18.18 -11.20 1.81
C ALA A 62 17.29 -10.99 3.05
N LEU A 63 16.06 -11.49 3.03
CA LEU A 63 15.15 -11.44 4.19
C LEU A 63 15.75 -12.12 5.42
N LYS A 64 16.30 -13.32 5.26
CA LYS A 64 16.94 -14.07 6.36
C LYS A 64 18.16 -13.34 6.93
N SER A 65 18.99 -12.75 6.08
CA SER A 65 20.24 -12.09 6.51
C SER A 65 20.00 -10.73 7.18
N THR A 66 18.89 -10.07 6.86
CA THR A 66 18.58 -8.72 7.36
C THR A 66 17.58 -8.70 8.51
N GLY A 67 16.74 -9.73 8.63
CA GLY A 67 15.60 -9.74 9.56
C GLY A 67 14.41 -8.90 9.10
N VAL A 68 14.49 -8.21 7.95
CA VAL A 68 13.34 -7.56 7.30
C VAL A 68 12.35 -8.63 6.86
N ARG A 69 11.06 -8.34 6.99
CA ARG A 69 9.97 -9.25 6.63
C ARG A 69 9.17 -8.73 5.44
N VAL A 70 8.42 -9.58 4.78
CA VAL A 70 7.41 -9.17 3.80
C VAL A 70 6.13 -8.86 4.56
N HIS A 71 5.53 -7.69 4.35
CA HIS A 71 4.23 -7.34 4.92
C HIS A 71 3.11 -7.79 4.01
N ASP A 72 3.05 -7.25 2.82
CA ASP A 72 2.07 -7.53 1.77
C ASP A 72 2.78 -7.67 0.41
N ILE A 73 2.05 -8.15 -0.57
CA ILE A 73 2.47 -8.11 -1.97
C ILE A 73 1.53 -7.26 -2.81
N GLU A 74 2.07 -6.61 -3.83
CA GLU A 74 1.36 -5.79 -4.79
C GLU A 74 1.34 -6.48 -6.17
N LEU A 75 0.36 -6.28 -6.98
CA LEU A 75 -0.98 -5.72 -6.83
C LEU A 75 -1.94 -6.62 -7.61
N ALA A 76 -2.85 -7.29 -6.91
CA ALA A 76 -3.87 -8.14 -7.55
C ALA A 76 -5.03 -7.26 -8.04
N ARG A 77 -5.07 -6.98 -9.35
CA ARG A 77 -6.13 -6.15 -9.95
C ARG A 77 -7.31 -6.98 -10.39
N ILE A 78 -8.52 -6.53 -10.09
CA ILE A 78 -9.75 -7.08 -10.67
C ILE A 78 -10.02 -6.37 -11.99
N LEU A 79 -9.86 -7.09 -13.08
CA LEU A 79 -9.98 -6.65 -14.48
C LEU A 79 -10.97 -7.56 -15.21
N ASP A 80 -11.52 -7.10 -16.33
CA ASP A 80 -12.48 -7.89 -17.11
C ASP A 80 -11.91 -9.20 -17.67
N ASP A 81 -10.62 -9.18 -18.04
CA ASP A 81 -9.97 -10.27 -18.76
C ASP A 81 -8.97 -11.06 -17.91
N VAL A 82 -8.98 -10.87 -16.57
CA VAL A 82 -8.06 -11.54 -15.66
C VAL A 82 -8.82 -12.45 -14.71
N ASP A 83 -8.59 -13.76 -14.83
CA ASP A 83 -9.07 -14.73 -13.86
C ASP A 83 -8.24 -14.60 -12.55
N PRO A 84 -8.86 -14.40 -11.37
CA PRO A 84 -8.17 -14.36 -10.08
C PRO A 84 -7.28 -15.59 -9.81
N ARG A 85 -7.57 -16.74 -10.39
CA ARG A 85 -6.72 -17.95 -10.28
C ARG A 85 -5.33 -17.75 -10.86
N SER A 86 -5.17 -16.82 -11.79
CA SER A 86 -3.84 -16.47 -12.34
C SER A 86 -2.88 -15.93 -11.30
N TYR A 87 -3.39 -15.43 -10.15
CA TYR A 87 -2.60 -14.93 -9.04
C TYR A 87 -2.11 -16.04 -8.08
N LEU A 88 -2.63 -17.28 -8.17
CA LEU A 88 -2.24 -18.38 -7.28
C LEU A 88 -0.72 -18.55 -7.10
N PRO A 89 0.11 -18.54 -8.17
CA PRO A 89 1.55 -18.67 -7.99
C PRO A 89 2.17 -17.54 -7.17
N ALA A 90 1.66 -16.31 -7.31
CA ALA A 90 2.14 -15.16 -6.54
C ALA A 90 1.69 -15.24 -5.07
N LEU A 91 0.46 -15.72 -4.81
CA LEU A 91 -0.06 -15.92 -3.45
C LEU A 91 0.74 -17.00 -2.70
N GLU A 92 1.06 -18.11 -3.37
CA GLU A 92 1.89 -19.17 -2.82
C GLU A 92 3.30 -18.65 -2.48
N ALA A 93 3.96 -17.96 -3.42
CA ALA A 93 5.27 -17.37 -3.18
C ALA A 93 5.26 -16.31 -2.07
N ALA A 94 4.19 -15.52 -1.98
CA ALA A 94 3.99 -14.56 -0.90
C ALA A 94 3.93 -15.25 0.47
N ALA A 95 3.15 -16.32 0.59
CA ALA A 95 3.04 -17.09 1.82
C ALA A 95 4.39 -17.76 2.18
N GLU A 96 5.12 -18.30 1.19
CA GLU A 96 6.45 -18.86 1.37
C GLU A 96 7.46 -17.84 1.90
N LEU A 97 7.31 -16.57 1.53
CA LEU A 97 8.12 -15.44 2.00
C LEU A 97 7.60 -14.80 3.29
N GLY A 98 6.49 -15.33 3.85
CA GLY A 98 5.92 -14.89 5.11
C GLY A 98 5.09 -13.60 5.03
N ALA A 99 4.60 -13.24 3.86
CA ALA A 99 3.63 -12.17 3.68
C ALA A 99 2.34 -12.43 4.48
N ARG A 100 1.61 -11.36 4.79
CA ARG A 100 0.35 -11.41 5.54
C ARG A 100 -0.85 -10.96 4.72
N ALA A 101 -0.61 -10.16 3.70
CA ALA A 101 -1.65 -9.51 2.93
C ALA A 101 -1.32 -9.48 1.43
N VAL A 102 -2.36 -9.28 0.64
CA VAL A 102 -2.30 -8.98 -0.79
C VAL A 102 -3.06 -7.68 -1.02
N LEU A 103 -2.40 -6.68 -1.57
CA LEU A 103 -3.05 -5.45 -2.02
C LEU A 103 -3.85 -5.73 -3.29
N SER A 104 -5.10 -5.24 -3.34
CA SER A 104 -5.99 -5.37 -4.49
C SER A 104 -6.66 -4.05 -4.86
N SER A 105 -6.95 -3.86 -6.14
CA SER A 105 -7.74 -2.75 -6.65
C SER A 105 -8.65 -3.20 -7.79
N ILE A 106 -9.77 -2.48 -8.01
CA ILE A 106 -10.81 -2.86 -8.97
C ILE A 106 -10.86 -1.86 -10.12
N TRP A 107 -10.68 -2.36 -11.32
CA TRP A 107 -10.59 -1.57 -12.56
C TRP A 107 -11.73 -1.83 -13.54
N THR A 108 -12.47 -2.93 -13.39
CA THR A 108 -13.67 -3.22 -14.20
C THR A 108 -14.86 -2.39 -13.72
N PRO A 109 -15.61 -1.73 -14.62
CA PRO A 109 -16.84 -1.02 -14.27
C PRO A 109 -18.02 -1.95 -13.97
N ARG A 110 -17.88 -3.26 -14.23
CA ARG A 110 -18.92 -4.27 -14.06
C ARG A 110 -19.07 -4.62 -12.57
N ARG A 111 -19.92 -3.88 -11.86
CA ARG A 111 -20.02 -3.89 -10.41
C ARG A 111 -20.20 -5.29 -9.78
N GLU A 112 -21.21 -6.05 -10.24
CA GLU A 112 -21.50 -7.38 -9.68
C GLU A 112 -20.36 -8.37 -9.95
N TYR A 113 -19.81 -8.32 -11.17
CA TYR A 113 -18.64 -9.10 -11.55
C TYR A 113 -17.43 -8.75 -10.67
N ALA A 114 -17.20 -7.47 -10.39
CA ALA A 114 -16.11 -7.02 -9.53
C ALA A 114 -16.21 -7.58 -8.12
N ILE A 115 -17.42 -7.57 -7.54
CA ILE A 115 -17.69 -8.11 -6.20
C ILE A 115 -17.45 -9.62 -6.17
N GLU A 116 -17.97 -10.34 -7.17
CA GLU A 116 -17.76 -11.79 -7.32
C GLU A 116 -16.27 -12.14 -7.40
N LYS A 117 -15.53 -11.45 -8.29
CA LYS A 117 -14.10 -11.72 -8.51
C LYS A 117 -13.23 -11.30 -7.34
N PHE A 118 -13.58 -10.24 -6.63
CA PHE A 118 -12.92 -9.88 -5.38
C PHE A 118 -13.16 -10.95 -4.29
N GLY A 119 -14.39 -11.47 -4.18
CA GLY A 119 -14.70 -12.58 -3.29
C GLY A 119 -13.94 -13.86 -3.65
N GLU A 120 -13.82 -14.20 -4.95
CA GLU A 120 -13.01 -15.31 -5.44
C GLU A 120 -11.52 -15.14 -5.07
N LEU A 121 -10.96 -13.94 -5.26
CA LEU A 121 -9.58 -13.64 -4.85
C LEU A 121 -9.38 -13.82 -3.34
N CYS A 122 -10.33 -13.39 -2.51
CA CYS A 122 -10.28 -13.62 -1.07
C CYS A 122 -10.28 -15.12 -0.73
N ASP A 123 -11.12 -15.91 -1.40
CA ASP A 123 -11.21 -17.36 -1.17
C ASP A 123 -9.91 -18.08 -1.58
N LEU A 124 -9.25 -17.65 -2.66
CA LEU A 124 -7.94 -18.14 -3.08
C LEU A 124 -6.84 -17.76 -2.07
N ALA A 125 -6.79 -16.51 -1.64
CA ALA A 125 -5.80 -16.00 -0.68
C ALA A 125 -5.92 -16.66 0.70
N ARG A 126 -7.15 -17.03 1.11
CA ARG A 126 -7.43 -17.73 2.37
C ARG A 126 -6.71 -19.06 2.49
N GLN A 127 -6.50 -19.77 1.38
CA GLN A 127 -5.77 -21.05 1.35
C GLN A 127 -4.33 -20.89 1.85
N PHE A 128 -3.77 -19.69 1.69
CA PHE A 128 -2.42 -19.30 2.11
C PHE A 128 -2.41 -18.46 3.39
N LYS A 129 -3.55 -18.30 4.07
CA LYS A 129 -3.71 -17.46 5.28
C LYS A 129 -3.40 -15.99 5.04
N LEU A 130 -3.63 -15.50 3.83
CA LEU A 130 -3.46 -14.09 3.46
C LEU A 130 -4.79 -13.35 3.55
N THR A 131 -4.73 -12.07 3.97
CA THR A 131 -5.83 -11.13 3.76
C THR A 131 -5.76 -10.54 2.35
N VAL A 132 -6.88 -10.04 1.86
CA VAL A 132 -6.95 -9.26 0.61
C VAL A 132 -7.46 -7.87 0.97
N ASP A 133 -6.58 -6.88 0.83
CA ASP A 133 -6.87 -5.52 1.25
C ASP A 133 -7.19 -4.66 0.03
N LEU A 134 -8.46 -4.21 -0.05
CA LEU A 134 -8.95 -3.42 -1.17
C LEU A 134 -8.57 -1.97 -1.02
N GLU A 135 -7.99 -1.43 -2.07
CA GLU A 135 -7.67 -0.02 -2.25
C GLU A 135 -8.70 0.66 -3.16
N ALA A 136 -9.25 1.79 -2.72
CA ALA A 136 -9.95 2.71 -3.60
C ALA A 136 -8.95 3.60 -4.34
N VAL A 137 -9.04 3.65 -5.68
CA VAL A 137 -8.09 4.38 -6.51
C VAL A 137 -8.86 5.37 -7.40
N PRO A 138 -8.64 6.68 -7.30
CA PRO A 138 -9.43 7.72 -8.00
C PRO A 138 -9.47 7.61 -9.53
N VAL A 139 -8.50 6.91 -10.10
CA VAL A 139 -8.41 6.65 -11.55
C VAL A 139 -8.85 5.24 -11.94
N ALA A 140 -9.38 4.45 -11.02
CA ALA A 140 -9.91 3.11 -11.25
C ALA A 140 -11.45 3.10 -11.33
N ALA A 141 -12.09 1.94 -11.14
CA ALA A 141 -13.54 1.81 -11.09
C ALA A 141 -14.11 1.89 -9.67
N VAL A 142 -13.35 1.46 -8.66
CA VAL A 142 -13.63 1.71 -7.24
C VAL A 142 -12.84 2.96 -6.84
N VAL A 143 -13.54 4.09 -6.76
CA VAL A 143 -12.94 5.43 -6.68
C VAL A 143 -12.85 5.94 -5.24
N THR A 144 -13.92 5.73 -4.46
CA THR A 144 -14.10 6.31 -3.14
C THR A 144 -14.06 5.26 -2.03
N LEU A 145 -13.87 5.73 -0.80
CA LEU A 145 -14.03 4.90 0.40
C LEU A 145 -15.40 4.20 0.41
N ALA A 146 -16.46 4.90 0.05
CA ALA A 146 -17.82 4.35 0.03
C ALA A 146 -17.95 3.20 -0.99
N ASP A 147 -17.33 3.33 -2.17
CA ASP A 147 -17.32 2.27 -3.17
C ASP A 147 -16.60 1.02 -2.66
N ALA A 148 -15.44 1.18 -2.02
CA ALA A 148 -14.68 0.07 -1.46
C ALA A 148 -15.45 -0.62 -0.32
N VAL A 149 -16.07 0.16 0.57
CA VAL A 149 -16.91 -0.36 1.66
C VAL A 149 -18.09 -1.19 1.14
N ASP A 150 -18.75 -0.74 0.05
CA ASP A 150 -19.84 -1.50 -0.57
C ASP A 150 -19.36 -2.84 -1.14
N VAL A 151 -18.17 -2.86 -1.78
CA VAL A 151 -17.55 -4.12 -2.24
C VAL A 151 -17.30 -5.07 -1.08
N LEU A 152 -16.64 -4.60 -0.01
CA LEU A 152 -16.32 -5.45 1.14
C LEU A 152 -17.57 -6.05 1.78
N ARG A 153 -18.62 -5.23 1.96
CA ARG A 153 -19.89 -5.68 2.55
C ARG A 153 -20.59 -6.73 1.70
N LYS A 154 -20.60 -6.55 0.38
CA LYS A 154 -21.26 -7.47 -0.55
C LYS A 154 -20.46 -8.74 -0.82
N ALA A 155 -19.13 -8.64 -0.88
CA ALA A 155 -18.28 -9.81 -1.00
C ALA A 155 -18.33 -10.70 0.23
N ASP A 156 -18.51 -10.11 1.42
CA ASP A 156 -18.71 -10.77 2.72
C ASP A 156 -17.67 -11.89 2.97
N ARG A 157 -16.39 -11.49 3.03
CA ARG A 157 -15.28 -12.41 3.31
C ARG A 157 -14.51 -11.97 4.54
N ASP A 158 -14.27 -12.90 5.46
CA ASP A 158 -13.60 -12.62 6.74
C ASP A 158 -12.14 -12.19 6.60
N ASN A 159 -11.49 -12.56 5.51
CA ASN A 159 -10.13 -12.16 5.16
C ASN A 159 -10.08 -10.96 4.19
N ALA A 160 -11.22 -10.32 3.92
CA ALA A 160 -11.25 -9.05 3.19
C ALA A 160 -10.91 -7.89 4.13
N GLY A 161 -10.05 -7.00 3.67
CA GLY A 161 -9.66 -5.77 4.37
C GLY A 161 -9.79 -4.54 3.51
N LEU A 162 -9.61 -3.39 4.15
CA LEU A 162 -9.62 -2.09 3.52
C LEU A 162 -8.24 -1.44 3.72
N MET A 163 -7.54 -1.17 2.64
CA MET A 163 -6.29 -0.43 2.65
C MET A 163 -6.55 1.04 2.35
N ILE A 164 -6.04 1.91 3.19
CA ILE A 164 -6.13 3.37 3.02
C ILE A 164 -4.79 3.89 2.51
N ASP A 165 -4.77 4.36 1.27
CA ASP A 165 -3.69 5.19 0.74
C ASP A 165 -4.03 6.67 0.95
N THR A 166 -3.18 7.42 1.64
CA THR A 166 -3.44 8.83 1.97
C THR A 166 -3.55 9.73 0.74
N HIS A 167 -2.81 9.42 -0.34
CA HIS A 167 -2.94 10.13 -1.61
C HIS A 167 -4.30 9.89 -2.25
N HIS A 168 -4.70 8.64 -2.38
CA HIS A 168 -5.96 8.27 -3.00
C HIS A 168 -7.17 8.78 -2.21
N PHE A 169 -7.12 8.64 -0.89
CA PHE A 169 -8.13 9.15 0.01
C PHE A 169 -8.37 10.65 -0.17
N HIS A 170 -7.29 11.43 -0.24
CA HIS A 170 -7.37 12.86 -0.50
C HIS A 170 -7.89 13.17 -1.92
N ARG A 171 -7.43 12.45 -2.94
CA ARG A 171 -7.84 12.67 -4.34
C ARG A 171 -9.29 12.28 -4.61
N ALA A 172 -9.84 11.33 -3.86
CA ALA A 172 -11.26 10.95 -3.89
C ALA A 172 -12.16 11.94 -3.12
N LEU A 173 -11.59 12.95 -2.44
CA LEU A 173 -12.31 13.87 -1.55
C LEU A 173 -13.02 13.16 -0.39
N ASP A 174 -12.52 11.99 0.01
CA ASP A 174 -13.05 11.26 1.14
C ASP A 174 -12.80 12.02 2.46
N ARG A 175 -13.76 11.91 3.37
CA ARG A 175 -13.70 12.61 4.64
C ARG A 175 -13.16 11.69 5.72
N PRO A 176 -12.13 12.12 6.50
CA PRO A 176 -11.56 11.29 7.56
C PRO A 176 -12.59 10.75 8.56
N GLU A 177 -13.67 11.52 8.84
CA GLU A 177 -14.75 11.13 9.75
C GLU A 177 -15.48 9.87 9.31
N ALA A 178 -15.52 9.59 8.00
CA ALA A 178 -16.17 8.39 7.48
C ALA A 178 -15.48 7.08 7.95
N LEU A 179 -14.21 7.15 8.33
CA LEU A 179 -13.46 6.01 8.88
C LEU A 179 -13.95 5.56 10.26
N ASP A 180 -14.58 6.46 11.04
CA ASP A 180 -15.02 6.17 12.42
C ASP A 180 -16.13 5.12 12.47
N ALA A 181 -16.96 5.04 11.42
CA ALA A 181 -18.09 4.12 11.32
C ALA A 181 -17.71 2.71 10.82
N LEU A 182 -16.43 2.49 10.48
CA LEU A 182 -15.99 1.24 9.85
C LEU A 182 -15.44 0.25 10.87
N PRO A 183 -15.62 -1.08 10.64
CA PRO A 183 -15.10 -2.10 11.52
C PRO A 183 -13.57 -2.03 11.62
N ARG A 184 -13.04 -1.91 12.83
CA ARG A 184 -11.58 -1.82 13.06
C ARG A 184 -10.80 -3.02 12.50
N LYS A 185 -11.43 -4.18 12.44
CA LYS A 185 -10.86 -5.42 11.89
C LYS A 185 -10.60 -5.39 10.38
N TRP A 186 -11.16 -4.42 9.66
CA TRP A 186 -10.90 -4.28 8.22
C TRP A 186 -9.58 -3.61 7.89
N PHE A 187 -8.93 -2.94 8.86
CA PHE A 187 -7.72 -2.17 8.63
C PHE A 187 -6.50 -2.97 9.05
N HIS A 188 -5.72 -3.47 8.09
CA HIS A 188 -4.52 -4.26 8.33
C HIS A 188 -3.24 -3.43 8.18
N PHE A 189 -3.21 -2.52 7.22
CA PHE A 189 -2.13 -1.55 6.99
C PHE A 189 -2.66 -0.33 6.24
N ALA A 190 -1.82 0.71 6.14
CA ALA A 190 -2.11 1.90 5.33
C ALA A 190 -0.89 2.25 4.48
N GLN A 191 -1.11 2.71 3.26
CA GLN A 191 -0.08 3.36 2.46
C GLN A 191 -0.08 4.86 2.74
N ILE A 192 1.10 5.40 3.05
CA ILE A 192 1.22 6.80 3.44
C ILE A 192 2.25 7.55 2.61
N CYS A 193 1.85 8.71 2.16
CA CYS A 193 2.67 9.72 1.49
C CYS A 193 2.01 11.09 1.66
N ASP A 194 2.64 12.13 1.13
CA ASP A 194 2.04 13.44 0.94
C ASP A 194 1.95 13.78 -0.55
N ALA A 195 1.26 14.85 -0.88
CA ALA A 195 1.16 15.40 -2.22
C ALA A 195 0.68 16.87 -2.15
N GLN A 196 0.74 17.58 -3.27
CA GLN A 196 0.17 18.91 -3.36
C GLN A 196 -1.32 18.87 -2.97
N ARG A 197 -1.79 19.95 -2.33
CA ARG A 197 -3.17 20.06 -1.86
C ARG A 197 -4.18 20.06 -3.01
N GLU A 198 -3.78 20.69 -4.10
CA GLU A 198 -4.60 20.83 -5.29
C GLU A 198 -4.80 19.48 -5.96
N ILE A 199 -6.05 19.21 -6.35
CA ILE A 199 -6.42 17.96 -7.03
C ILE A 199 -6.47 18.25 -8.52
N PRO A 200 -5.66 17.59 -9.35
CA PRO A 200 -5.73 17.76 -10.79
C PRO A 200 -7.11 17.38 -11.32
N ALA A 201 -7.68 18.22 -12.17
CA ALA A 201 -8.94 17.92 -12.86
C ALA A 201 -8.75 16.88 -13.99
N ASP A 202 -7.56 16.85 -14.58
CA ASP A 202 -7.23 15.91 -15.63
C ASP A 202 -6.79 14.55 -15.08
N ARG A 203 -7.39 13.48 -15.58
CA ARG A 203 -7.11 12.09 -15.14
C ARG A 203 -5.68 11.64 -15.50
N ALA A 204 -5.16 12.09 -16.66
CA ALA A 204 -3.79 11.72 -17.07
C ALA A 204 -2.77 12.38 -16.14
N GLU A 205 -2.97 13.65 -15.78
CA GLU A 205 -2.15 14.38 -14.84
C GLU A 205 -2.24 13.76 -13.43
N MET A 206 -3.45 13.40 -12.97
CA MET A 206 -3.63 12.71 -11.70
C MET A 206 -2.85 11.37 -11.68
N THR A 207 -2.90 10.62 -12.78
CA THR A 207 -2.17 9.35 -12.92
C THR A 207 -0.66 9.57 -12.91
N ARG A 208 -0.17 10.62 -13.58
CA ARG A 208 1.24 10.98 -13.64
C ARG A 208 1.80 11.30 -12.25
N ILE A 209 1.09 12.14 -11.49
CA ILE A 209 1.47 12.50 -10.12
C ILE A 209 1.43 11.27 -9.20
N MET A 210 0.36 10.50 -9.27
CA MET A 210 0.16 9.28 -8.49
C MET A 210 1.34 8.30 -8.61
N ARG A 211 1.91 8.18 -9.83
CA ARG A 211 2.97 7.21 -10.15
C ARG A 211 4.38 7.76 -10.07
N GLY A 212 4.58 9.06 -9.94
CA GLY A 212 5.93 9.61 -10.08
C GLY A 212 6.23 10.92 -9.40
N GLU A 213 5.27 11.53 -8.66
CA GLU A 213 5.47 12.85 -8.04
C GLU A 213 4.80 12.99 -6.67
N ARG A 214 4.67 11.88 -5.94
CA ARG A 214 4.27 11.95 -4.54
C ARG A 214 5.37 12.58 -3.69
N LEU A 215 5.02 13.21 -2.58
CA LEU A 215 5.92 13.95 -1.71
C LEU A 215 6.21 13.18 -0.41
N TYR A 216 7.31 13.52 0.23
CA TYR A 216 7.60 13.05 1.58
C TYR A 216 6.58 13.63 2.57
N LEU A 217 6.31 12.92 3.65
CA LEU A 217 5.36 13.35 4.66
C LEU A 217 5.75 14.71 5.25
N GLY A 218 4.82 15.66 5.21
CA GLY A 218 4.99 17.03 5.68
C GLY A 218 5.48 18.03 4.63
N GLU A 219 5.73 17.60 3.40
CA GLU A 219 6.10 18.50 2.31
C GLU A 219 4.91 19.00 1.46
N GLY A 220 3.78 18.33 1.57
CA GLY A 220 2.59 18.61 0.78
C GLY A 220 1.46 19.26 1.58
N GLY A 221 0.23 19.02 1.16
CA GLY A 221 -0.96 19.63 1.73
C GLY A 221 -2.07 18.64 2.10
N ILE A 222 -1.79 17.32 2.11
CA ILE A 222 -2.73 16.31 2.61
C ILE A 222 -2.75 16.35 4.13
N ASP A 223 -3.93 16.42 4.73
CA ASP A 223 -4.05 16.24 6.19
C ASP A 223 -3.92 14.75 6.58
N VAL A 224 -2.71 14.23 6.39
CA VAL A 224 -2.38 12.84 6.74
C VAL A 224 -2.63 12.59 8.23
N GLY A 225 -2.40 13.57 9.09
CA GLY A 225 -2.63 13.48 10.52
C GLY A 225 -4.10 13.21 10.87
N ALA A 226 -5.05 13.87 10.20
CA ALA A 226 -6.48 13.64 10.37
C ALA A 226 -6.86 12.20 9.96
N ILE A 227 -6.34 11.70 8.84
CA ILE A 227 -6.59 10.33 8.37
C ILE A 227 -6.04 9.31 9.37
N LEU A 228 -4.75 9.37 9.68
CA LEU A 228 -4.08 8.42 10.57
C LEU A 228 -4.63 8.45 11.99
N SER A 229 -5.23 9.59 12.41
CA SER A 229 -5.82 9.70 13.74
C SER A 229 -7.01 8.77 13.95
N ARG A 230 -7.68 8.37 12.92
CA ARG A 230 -8.89 7.56 12.96
C ARG A 230 -8.64 6.07 12.69
N LEU A 231 -7.46 5.74 12.20
CA LEU A 231 -7.04 4.36 11.95
C LEU A 231 -6.54 3.67 13.24
N PRO A 232 -6.64 2.34 13.36
CA PRO A 232 -5.99 1.59 14.44
C PRO A 232 -4.45 1.69 14.33
N HIS A 233 -3.75 1.23 15.35
CA HIS A 233 -2.30 1.04 15.24
C HIS A 233 -2.03 -0.12 14.27
N MET A 234 -1.30 0.15 13.21
CA MET A 234 -0.99 -0.79 12.13
C MET A 234 0.35 -0.46 11.49
N VAL A 235 0.79 -1.29 10.53
CA VAL A 235 1.97 -0.98 9.70
C VAL A 235 1.65 0.18 8.75
N TYR A 236 2.59 1.12 8.63
CA TYR A 236 2.55 2.16 7.60
C TYR A 236 3.52 1.79 6.48
N SER A 237 2.97 1.55 5.30
CA SER A 237 3.74 1.31 4.07
C SER A 237 4.02 2.64 3.39
N LEU A 238 5.31 2.95 3.18
CA LEU A 238 5.69 4.21 2.57
C LEU A 238 5.65 4.04 1.05
N GLU A 239 4.61 4.59 0.42
CA GLU A 239 4.46 4.58 -1.03
C GLU A 239 4.62 5.99 -1.58
N VAL A 240 5.89 6.36 -1.86
CA VAL A 240 6.30 7.70 -2.28
C VAL A 240 7.04 7.65 -3.63
N PRO A 241 6.39 7.21 -4.73
CA PRO A 241 7.03 7.26 -6.03
C PRO A 241 7.34 8.70 -6.43
N HIS A 242 8.62 8.98 -6.69
CA HIS A 242 9.08 10.28 -7.13
C HIS A 242 10.26 10.13 -8.11
N LEU A 243 9.97 10.08 -9.41
CA LEU A 243 10.93 9.72 -10.44
C LEU A 243 12.16 10.65 -10.50
N ALA A 244 11.97 11.95 -10.27
CA ALA A 244 13.10 12.90 -10.28
C ALA A 244 14.02 12.65 -9.07
N ARG A 245 13.48 12.46 -7.87
CA ARG A 245 14.27 12.17 -6.67
C ARG A 245 15.00 10.83 -6.76
N VAL A 246 14.35 9.81 -7.30
CA VAL A 246 15.01 8.51 -7.51
C VAL A 246 16.20 8.63 -8.46
N ARG A 247 16.07 9.43 -9.52
CA ARG A 247 17.20 9.69 -10.45
C ARG A 247 18.34 10.47 -9.81
N GLU A 248 18.01 11.45 -8.97
CA GLU A 248 19.00 12.29 -8.30
C GLU A 248 19.68 11.59 -7.13
N LEU A 249 18.93 10.92 -6.28
CA LEU A 249 19.38 10.38 -5.00
C LEU A 249 19.74 8.89 -5.04
N GLY A 250 19.20 8.15 -6.01
CA GLY A 250 19.17 6.70 -5.99
C GLY A 250 18.16 6.12 -5.00
N TYR A 251 17.89 4.82 -5.12
CA TYR A 251 16.88 4.12 -4.32
C TYR A 251 17.17 4.17 -2.81
N ALA A 252 18.42 3.99 -2.41
CA ALA A 252 18.78 3.89 -0.99
C ALA A 252 18.53 5.19 -0.24
N GLU A 253 19.00 6.31 -0.76
CA GLU A 253 18.83 7.63 -0.13
C GLU A 253 17.36 8.07 -0.19
N HIS A 254 16.67 7.81 -1.31
CA HIS A 254 15.24 8.10 -1.42
C HIS A 254 14.43 7.34 -0.37
N ALA A 255 14.64 6.02 -0.23
CA ALA A 255 13.97 5.21 0.79
C ALA A 255 14.28 5.67 2.22
N PHE A 256 15.54 6.05 2.49
CA PHE A 256 15.93 6.59 3.79
C PHE A 256 15.17 7.89 4.11
N ARG A 257 15.14 8.86 3.20
CA ARG A 257 14.41 10.13 3.39
C ARG A 257 12.90 9.92 3.55
N CYS A 258 12.29 8.98 2.82
CA CYS A 258 10.90 8.60 3.03
C CYS A 258 10.66 8.20 4.49
N LEU A 259 11.52 7.34 5.05
CA LEU A 259 11.34 6.85 6.41
C LEU A 259 11.57 7.94 7.46
N GLU A 260 12.60 8.77 7.29
CA GLU A 260 12.91 9.88 8.20
C GLU A 260 11.77 10.90 8.25
N SER A 261 11.21 11.29 7.09
CA SER A 261 10.06 12.18 7.02
C SER A 261 8.84 11.58 7.72
N ALA A 262 8.57 10.28 7.49
CA ALA A 262 7.44 9.58 8.11
C ALA A 262 7.59 9.51 9.64
N ARG A 263 8.77 9.18 10.14
CA ARG A 263 9.06 9.14 11.58
C ARG A 263 8.87 10.52 12.23
N SER A 264 9.42 11.56 11.62
CA SER A 264 9.32 12.93 12.09
C SER A 264 7.86 13.41 12.11
N TYR A 265 7.12 13.16 11.02
CA TYR A 265 5.72 13.53 10.91
C TYR A 265 4.85 12.84 11.97
N VAL A 266 4.97 11.51 12.12
CA VAL A 266 4.19 10.73 13.08
C VAL A 266 4.51 11.13 14.52
N ALA A 267 5.79 11.39 14.85
CA ALA A 267 6.18 11.85 16.17
C ALA A 267 5.57 13.23 16.51
N ALA A 268 5.60 14.19 15.58
CA ALA A 268 5.02 15.53 15.76
C ALA A 268 3.49 15.45 15.99
N HIS A 269 2.78 14.58 15.26
CA HIS A 269 1.34 14.42 15.40
C HIS A 269 0.94 13.67 16.67
N ALA A 270 1.76 12.74 17.15
CA ALA A 270 1.53 12.07 18.43
C ALA A 270 1.60 13.05 19.61
N VAL A 271 2.49 14.03 19.56
CA VAL A 271 2.60 15.09 20.58
C VAL A 271 1.36 15.99 20.56
N ARG A 272 0.92 16.44 19.38
CA ARG A 272 -0.29 17.27 19.22
C ARG A 272 -1.54 16.60 19.81
N ARG A 273 -1.73 15.29 19.58
CA ARG A 273 -2.85 14.51 20.14
C ARG A 273 -2.83 14.47 21.68
N LYS A 274 -1.67 14.34 22.29
CA LYS A 274 -1.54 14.36 23.77
C LYS A 274 -1.93 15.71 24.31
N VAL A 275 -1.49 16.81 23.70
CA VAL A 275 -1.82 18.17 24.12
C VAL A 275 -3.32 18.43 23.99
N GLN A 276 -3.94 18.11 22.85
CA GLN A 276 -5.40 18.29 22.65
C GLN A 276 -6.23 17.50 23.66
N ARG A 277 -5.87 16.25 23.95
CA ARG A 277 -6.59 15.43 24.95
C ARG A 277 -6.44 16.00 26.37
N ALA A 278 -5.28 16.55 26.71
CA ALA A 278 -5.06 17.21 28.00
C ALA A 278 -5.90 18.50 28.13
N THR A 279 -6.03 19.28 27.05
CA THR A 279 -6.83 20.53 27.03
C THR A 279 -8.35 20.27 27.09
N ILE A 280 -8.84 19.14 26.57
CA ILE A 280 -10.27 18.78 26.62
C ILE A 280 -10.64 18.17 27.98
N ALA A 281 -9.65 17.62 28.71
CA ALA A 281 -9.84 16.97 30.02
C ALA A 281 -9.64 17.95 31.21
N ALA A 282 -9.22 19.17 30.94
CA ALA A 282 -9.05 20.27 31.89
C ALA A 282 -10.20 21.28 31.77
#